data_7735fea5f939a3c130f2575c5e959a38
#
_entry.id   7735fea5f939a3c130f2575c5e959a38
#
_cell.length_a   1.000
_cell.length_b   1.000
_cell.length_c   1.000
_cell.angle_alpha   90.00
_cell.angle_beta   90.00
_cell.angle_gamma   90.00
#
_symmetry.space_group_name_H-M   'P 1'
#
loop_
_entity.id
_entity.type
_entity.pdbx_description
1 polymer ?
#
loop_
_entity_poly.entity_id
_entity_poly.type
_entity_poly.pdbx_seq_one_letter_code
_entity_poly.pdbx_strand_id
1 'polypeptide(L)'
;MVIFFDIDGTIIDERTHTIPESTIRAVEQLRKNGHTPIINTGRPYFQVDSRVKEMAFQGYSCGCGMEVMLCGEFLVRAKPSLALRQKSVECSRRFHMLSFYETQDGGILLDGEHSVHPLMSREVERLRSAGRPIYELAQT
;
A
#
# COMPACT_ATOMS: atom_id res chain seq x y z
N MET A 1 -4.70 16.71 -18.81
CA MET A 1 -4.54 15.24 -18.85
C MET A 1 -4.44 14.71 -17.44
N VAL A 2 -4.90 13.48 -17.20
CA VAL A 2 -4.58 12.71 -15.98
C VAL A 2 -3.31 11.92 -16.26
N ILE A 3 -2.35 11.93 -15.31
CA ILE A 3 -1.06 11.26 -15.46
C ILE A 3 -0.82 10.44 -14.20
N PHE A 4 -0.64 9.13 -14.38
CA PHE A 4 -0.40 8.20 -13.29
C PHE A 4 1.10 7.94 -13.12
N PHE A 5 1.52 7.90 -11.85
CA PHE A 5 2.91 7.63 -11.45
C PHE A 5 2.95 6.49 -10.45
N ASP A 6 3.82 5.53 -10.69
CA ASP A 6 4.18 4.57 -9.66
C ASP A 6 5.15 5.20 -8.65
N ILE A 7 5.30 4.58 -7.49
CA ILE A 7 6.18 5.06 -6.42
C ILE A 7 7.58 4.46 -6.54
N ASP A 8 7.65 3.13 -6.45
CA ASP A 8 8.91 2.41 -6.30
C ASP A 8 9.67 2.35 -7.62
N GLY A 9 10.89 2.89 -7.66
CA GLY A 9 11.67 3.02 -8.88
C GLY A 9 11.20 4.12 -9.84
N THR A 10 10.13 4.87 -9.51
CA THR A 10 9.63 5.98 -10.34
C THR A 10 9.71 7.32 -9.60
N ILE A 11 9.01 7.46 -8.50
CA ILE A 11 9.06 8.68 -7.64
C ILE A 11 10.18 8.57 -6.62
N ILE A 12 10.34 7.38 -6.02
CA ILE A 12 11.43 7.09 -5.08
C ILE A 12 12.50 6.28 -5.82
N ASP A 13 13.73 6.78 -5.81
CA ASP A 13 14.88 6.06 -6.36
C ASP A 13 15.16 4.81 -5.51
N GLU A 14 15.23 3.64 -6.15
CA GLU A 14 15.38 2.35 -5.45
C GLU A 14 16.74 2.19 -4.74
N ARG A 15 17.78 2.87 -5.22
CA ARG A 15 19.14 2.73 -4.67
C ARG A 15 19.37 3.67 -3.50
N THR A 16 18.86 4.90 -3.62
CA THR A 16 19.10 5.95 -2.63
C THR A 16 17.95 6.10 -1.64
N HIS A 17 16.78 5.52 -1.93
CA HIS A 17 15.53 5.69 -1.19
C HIS A 17 15.15 7.16 -0.99
N THR A 18 15.54 8.02 -1.94
CA THR A 18 15.23 9.45 -1.92
C THR A 18 14.29 9.82 -3.05
N ILE A 19 13.63 10.97 -2.92
CA ILE A 19 12.86 11.59 -4.00
C ILE A 19 13.75 12.67 -4.59
N PRO A 20 14.16 12.58 -5.87
CA PRO A 20 14.96 13.61 -6.51
C PRO A 20 14.21 14.95 -6.55
N GLU A 21 14.91 16.03 -6.30
CA GLU A 21 14.30 17.37 -6.33
C GLU A 21 13.74 17.73 -7.71
N SER A 22 14.35 17.19 -8.77
CA SER A 22 13.84 17.31 -10.14
C SER A 22 12.45 16.70 -10.30
N THR A 23 12.19 15.57 -9.63
CA THR A 23 10.89 14.89 -9.62
C THR A 23 9.83 15.75 -8.92
N ILE A 24 10.17 16.34 -7.78
CA ILE A 24 9.27 17.27 -7.06
C ILE A 24 8.88 18.43 -7.95
N ARG A 25 9.87 19.11 -8.54
CA ARG A 25 9.62 20.23 -9.47
C ARG A 25 8.82 19.84 -10.70
N ALA A 26 9.05 18.65 -11.25
CA ALA A 26 8.31 18.16 -12.41
C ALA A 26 6.81 17.96 -12.10
N VAL A 27 6.50 17.35 -10.95
CA VAL A 27 5.11 17.14 -10.51
C VAL A 27 4.40 18.48 -10.25
N GLU A 28 5.08 19.43 -9.62
CA GLU A 28 4.55 20.80 -9.44
C GLU A 28 4.28 21.49 -10.78
N GLN A 29 5.21 21.36 -11.73
CA GLN A 29 5.05 21.96 -13.06
C GLN A 29 3.89 21.34 -13.83
N LEU A 30 3.71 20.01 -13.75
CA LEU A 30 2.55 19.34 -14.34
C LEU A 30 1.23 19.96 -13.83
N ARG A 31 1.15 20.17 -12.54
CA ARG A 31 -0.01 20.78 -11.89
C ARG A 31 -0.25 22.22 -12.37
N LYS A 32 0.81 23.03 -12.44
CA LYS A 32 0.75 24.42 -12.97
C LYS A 32 0.28 24.45 -14.41
N ASN A 33 0.62 23.46 -15.21
CA ASN A 33 0.19 23.31 -16.60
C ASN A 33 -1.25 22.74 -16.75
N GLY A 34 -1.99 22.58 -15.65
CA GLY A 34 -3.38 22.11 -15.69
C GLY A 34 -3.53 20.60 -15.88
N HIS A 35 -2.47 19.83 -15.60
CA HIS A 35 -2.55 18.38 -15.59
C HIS A 35 -2.86 17.86 -14.18
N THR A 36 -3.38 16.64 -14.09
CA THR A 36 -3.77 15.99 -12.84
C THR A 36 -2.81 14.84 -12.57
N PRO A 37 -1.72 15.04 -11.79
CA PRO A 37 -0.83 13.97 -11.38
C PRO A 37 -1.50 13.13 -10.30
N ILE A 38 -1.48 11.80 -10.48
CA ILE A 38 -2.08 10.80 -9.59
C ILE A 38 -1.04 9.71 -9.30
N ILE A 39 -0.91 9.33 -8.05
CA ILE A 39 -0.15 8.13 -7.67
C ILE A 39 -0.98 6.89 -8.01
N ASN A 40 -0.31 5.87 -8.57
CA ASN A 40 -0.89 4.55 -8.81
C ASN A 40 0.08 3.48 -8.32
N THR A 41 -0.25 2.82 -7.21
CA THR A 41 0.66 1.90 -6.52
C THR A 41 -0.07 0.67 -5.98
N GLY A 42 0.66 -0.45 -5.87
CA GLY A 42 0.19 -1.63 -5.13
C GLY A 42 0.15 -1.43 -3.62
N ARG A 43 0.84 -0.42 -3.09
CA ARG A 43 0.81 -0.12 -1.65
C ARG A 43 -0.59 0.36 -1.23
N PRO A 44 -1.14 -0.07 -0.08
CA PRO A 44 -2.30 0.58 0.49
C PRO A 44 -1.97 2.03 0.90
N TYR A 45 -2.96 2.90 0.95
CA TYR A 45 -2.74 4.33 1.18
C TYR A 45 -1.97 4.65 2.49
N PHE A 46 -2.17 3.87 3.53
CA PHE A 46 -1.46 4.08 4.79
C PHE A 46 0.06 3.81 4.69
N GLN A 47 0.51 2.98 3.72
CA GLN A 47 1.93 2.69 3.47
C GLN A 47 2.60 3.67 2.49
N VAL A 48 1.84 4.56 1.87
CA VAL A 48 2.43 5.62 1.04
C VAL A 48 3.29 6.52 1.92
N ASP A 49 4.54 6.72 1.52
CA ASP A 49 5.52 7.55 2.22
C ASP A 49 4.98 8.98 2.44
N SER A 50 5.18 9.54 3.63
CA SER A 50 4.72 10.90 3.96
C SER A 50 5.28 11.93 3.00
N ARG A 51 6.55 11.78 2.58
CA ARG A 51 7.21 12.65 1.62
C ARG A 51 6.49 12.67 0.26
N VAL A 52 5.93 11.53 -0.20
CA VAL A 52 5.11 11.46 -1.42
C VAL A 52 3.76 12.14 -1.19
N LYS A 53 3.17 11.99 0.00
CA LYS A 53 1.90 12.66 0.36
C LYS A 53 2.03 14.17 0.44
N GLU A 54 3.21 14.68 0.75
CA GLU A 54 3.52 16.12 0.79
C GLU A 54 3.73 16.73 -0.61
N MET A 55 3.93 15.89 -1.63
CA MET A 55 4.07 16.36 -3.02
C MET A 55 2.73 16.82 -3.59
N ALA A 56 2.80 17.52 -4.74
CA ALA A 56 1.65 18.13 -5.39
C ALA A 56 0.72 17.15 -6.14
N PHE A 57 0.63 15.87 -5.72
CA PHE A 57 -0.32 14.92 -6.27
C PHE A 57 -1.76 15.27 -5.88
N GLN A 58 -2.68 15.11 -6.82
CA GLN A 58 -4.11 15.43 -6.63
C GLN A 58 -4.93 14.19 -6.30
N GLY A 59 -4.38 12.99 -6.48
CA GLY A 59 -5.08 11.75 -6.21
C GLY A 59 -4.15 10.56 -6.01
N TYR A 60 -4.74 9.49 -5.54
CA TYR A 60 -4.06 8.24 -5.21
C TYR A 60 -4.95 7.06 -5.60
N SER A 61 -4.42 6.15 -6.39
CA SER A 61 -4.97 4.82 -6.65
C SER A 61 -4.06 3.82 -5.94
N CYS A 62 -4.48 3.33 -4.80
CA CYS A 62 -3.70 2.50 -3.89
C CYS A 62 -4.28 1.09 -3.76
N GLY A 63 -3.46 0.12 -3.29
CA GLY A 63 -3.89 -1.25 -3.09
C GLY A 63 -4.44 -1.87 -4.38
N CYS A 64 -3.76 -1.66 -5.51
CA CYS A 64 -4.21 -2.12 -6.82
C CYS A 64 -5.64 -1.66 -7.17
N GLY A 65 -6.01 -0.43 -6.79
CA GLY A 65 -7.32 0.15 -7.07
C GLY A 65 -8.39 -0.13 -6.00
N MET A 66 -8.03 -0.79 -4.91
CA MET A 66 -8.95 -1.00 -3.78
C MET A 66 -9.25 0.29 -3.00
N GLU A 67 -8.35 1.26 -3.05
CA GLU A 67 -8.51 2.59 -2.49
C GLU A 67 -8.21 3.63 -3.57
N VAL A 68 -9.20 4.43 -3.94
CA VAL A 68 -9.04 5.55 -4.87
C VAL A 68 -9.44 6.83 -4.16
N MET A 69 -8.53 7.78 -4.11
CA MET A 69 -8.74 9.09 -3.51
C MET A 69 -8.47 10.19 -4.54
N LEU A 70 -9.30 11.20 -4.58
CA LEU A 70 -9.10 12.40 -5.39
C LEU A 70 -9.40 13.65 -4.56
N CYS A 71 -8.52 14.63 -4.62
CA CYS A 71 -8.67 15.89 -3.87
C CYS A 71 -8.97 15.72 -2.37
N GLY A 72 -8.42 14.68 -1.74
CA GLY A 72 -8.61 14.39 -0.32
C GLY A 72 -9.85 13.55 0.02
N GLU A 73 -10.68 13.22 -0.96
CA GLU A 73 -11.89 12.41 -0.75
C GLU A 73 -11.72 10.99 -1.33
N PHE A 74 -12.11 9.98 -0.56
CA PHE A 74 -12.14 8.61 -1.06
C PHE A 74 -13.35 8.39 -1.97
N LEU A 75 -13.08 8.16 -3.26
CA LEU A 75 -14.08 7.76 -4.26
C LEU A 75 -14.37 6.26 -4.19
N VAL A 76 -13.32 5.47 -3.89
CA VAL A 76 -13.42 4.02 -3.71
C VAL A 76 -12.66 3.66 -2.43
N ARG A 77 -13.26 2.82 -1.61
CA ARG A 77 -12.61 2.18 -0.47
C ARG A 77 -13.21 0.79 -0.32
N ALA A 78 -12.78 -0.08 -1.23
CA ALA A 78 -13.35 -1.40 -1.36
C ALA A 78 -12.90 -2.32 -0.22
N LYS A 79 -13.81 -3.21 0.16
CA LYS A 79 -13.53 -4.32 1.08
C LYS A 79 -13.88 -5.62 0.37
N PRO A 80 -13.00 -6.63 0.37
CA PRO A 80 -13.37 -7.93 -0.14
C PRO A 80 -14.55 -8.50 0.66
N SER A 81 -15.47 -9.17 -0.02
CA SER A 81 -16.60 -9.84 0.64
C SER A 81 -16.09 -10.89 1.62
N LEU A 82 -16.92 -11.23 2.63
CA LEU A 82 -16.55 -12.29 3.59
C LEU A 82 -16.23 -13.60 2.87
N ALA A 83 -17.05 -13.99 1.90
CA ALA A 83 -16.82 -15.20 1.12
C ALA A 83 -15.49 -15.19 0.36
N LEU A 84 -15.10 -14.05 -0.22
CA LEU A 84 -13.81 -13.93 -0.90
C LEU A 84 -12.64 -14.03 0.09
N ARG A 85 -12.75 -13.42 1.27
CA ARG A 85 -11.74 -13.52 2.32
C ARG A 85 -11.56 -14.96 2.81
N GLN A 86 -12.67 -15.65 3.10
CA GLN A 86 -12.66 -17.06 3.50
C GLN A 86 -12.01 -17.95 2.44
N LYS A 87 -12.40 -17.78 1.17
CA LYS A 87 -11.82 -18.53 0.06
C LYS A 87 -10.33 -18.26 -0.13
N SER A 88 -9.88 -17.02 0.09
CA SER A 88 -8.46 -16.67 0.04
C SER A 88 -7.66 -17.40 1.12
N VAL A 89 -8.15 -17.40 2.36
CA VAL A 89 -7.54 -18.12 3.50
C VAL A 89 -7.51 -19.63 3.23
N GLU A 90 -8.62 -20.21 2.78
CA GLU A 90 -8.70 -21.64 2.43
C GLU A 90 -7.69 -22.00 1.34
N CYS A 91 -7.58 -21.17 0.30
CA CYS A 91 -6.62 -21.37 -0.78
C CYS A 91 -5.17 -21.32 -0.25
N SER A 92 -4.84 -20.33 0.57
CA SER A 92 -3.51 -20.18 1.16
C SER A 92 -3.15 -21.42 2.00
N ARG A 93 -4.05 -21.88 2.85
CA ARG A 93 -3.85 -23.08 3.67
C ARG A 93 -3.69 -24.36 2.82
N ARG A 94 -4.53 -24.51 1.79
CA ARG A 94 -4.48 -25.67 0.88
C ARG A 94 -3.14 -25.80 0.15
N PHE A 95 -2.55 -24.66 -0.22
CA PHE A 95 -1.26 -24.64 -0.94
C PHE A 95 -0.06 -24.36 -0.03
N HIS A 96 -0.23 -24.42 1.27
CA HIS A 96 0.81 -24.16 2.28
C HIS A 96 1.52 -22.81 2.06
N MET A 97 0.76 -21.79 1.65
CA MET A 97 1.27 -20.46 1.45
C MET A 97 1.27 -19.70 2.76
N LEU A 98 2.38 -19.02 3.05
CA LEU A 98 2.39 -18.01 4.10
C LEU A 98 1.66 -16.77 3.59
N SER A 99 0.65 -16.36 4.31
CA SER A 99 -0.20 -15.23 3.90
C SER A 99 -0.36 -14.22 5.03
N PHE A 100 -0.35 -12.96 4.66
CA PHE A 100 -0.83 -11.88 5.50
C PHE A 100 -1.80 -11.02 4.71
N TYR A 101 -2.74 -10.42 5.42
CA TYR A 101 -3.75 -9.56 4.83
C TYR A 101 -3.66 -8.18 5.46
N GLU A 102 -3.55 -7.17 4.63
CA GLU A 102 -3.50 -5.79 5.10
C GLU A 102 -4.89 -5.32 5.53
N THR A 103 -4.93 -4.63 6.65
CA THR A 103 -6.17 -4.10 7.23
C THR A 103 -6.28 -2.60 6.98
N GLN A 104 -7.50 -2.05 6.98
CA GLN A 104 -7.72 -0.63 6.68
C GLN A 104 -7.22 0.32 7.77
N ASP A 105 -6.98 -0.16 8.97
CA ASP A 105 -6.36 0.58 10.07
C ASP A 105 -4.83 0.59 10.02
N GLY A 106 -4.28 -0.01 8.96
CA GLY A 106 -2.85 -0.05 8.74
C GLY A 106 -2.12 -1.19 9.43
N GLY A 107 -2.86 -2.14 9.96
CA GLY A 107 -2.31 -3.37 10.51
C GLY A 107 -2.21 -4.49 9.49
N ILE A 108 -1.83 -5.64 9.98
CA ILE A 108 -1.85 -6.90 9.22
C ILE A 108 -2.58 -7.98 10.01
N LEU A 109 -3.25 -8.86 9.28
CA LEU A 109 -3.84 -10.08 9.78
C LEU A 109 -3.00 -11.25 9.28
N LEU A 110 -2.45 -12.02 10.20
CA LEU A 110 -1.61 -13.17 9.91
C LEU A 110 -2.44 -14.47 9.89
N ASP A 111 -2.14 -15.37 8.95
CA ASP A 111 -2.71 -16.70 8.90
C ASP A 111 -1.58 -17.74 9.04
N GLY A 112 -1.66 -18.58 10.07
CA GLY A 112 -0.72 -19.65 10.34
C GLY A 112 0.51 -19.28 11.17
N GLU A 113 1.48 -20.20 11.23
CA GLU A 113 2.71 -20.04 12.02
C GLU A 113 3.76 -19.18 11.29
N HIS A 114 3.58 -17.88 11.28
CA HIS A 114 4.48 -16.94 10.61
C HIS A 114 5.85 -16.81 11.28
N SER A 115 5.98 -17.28 12.51
CA SER A 115 7.24 -17.27 13.27
C SER A 115 8.32 -18.20 12.70
N VAL A 116 7.94 -19.16 11.87
CA VAL A 116 8.86 -20.15 11.28
C VAL A 116 9.54 -19.67 10.00
N HIS A 117 9.06 -18.60 9.34
CA HIS A 117 9.65 -18.14 8.09
C HIS A 117 10.42 -16.82 8.29
N PRO A 118 11.74 -16.78 8.01
CA PRO A 118 12.58 -15.62 8.34
C PRO A 118 12.12 -14.30 7.69
N LEU A 119 11.58 -14.32 6.48
CA LEU A 119 11.08 -13.13 5.80
C LEU A 119 9.82 -12.58 6.50
N MET A 120 8.92 -13.46 6.92
CA MET A 120 7.70 -13.07 7.63
C MET A 120 8.02 -12.52 9.01
N SER A 121 8.94 -13.17 9.74
CA SER A 121 9.38 -12.70 11.06
C SER A 121 9.97 -11.30 10.99
N ARG A 122 10.78 -11.00 9.95
CA ARG A 122 11.33 -9.67 9.72
C ARG A 122 10.25 -8.63 9.42
N GLU A 123 9.29 -8.97 8.58
CA GLU A 123 8.20 -8.04 8.23
C GLU A 123 7.29 -7.78 9.43
N VAL A 124 6.93 -8.81 10.18
CA VAL A 124 6.15 -8.68 11.42
C VAL A 124 6.89 -7.78 12.42
N GLU A 125 8.19 -7.97 12.60
CA GLU A 125 8.98 -7.15 13.53
C GLU A 125 9.09 -5.68 13.03
N ARG A 126 9.27 -5.47 11.74
CA ARG A 126 9.27 -4.14 11.13
C ARG A 126 7.95 -3.41 11.39
N LEU A 127 6.83 -4.08 11.19
CA LEU A 127 5.50 -3.52 11.41
C LEU A 127 5.24 -3.26 12.90
N ARG A 128 5.64 -4.18 13.77
CA ARG A 128 5.55 -4.02 15.22
C ARG A 128 6.35 -2.82 15.71
N SER A 129 7.59 -2.68 15.23
CA SER A 129 8.46 -1.54 15.56
C SER A 129 7.90 -0.21 15.03
N ALA A 130 7.12 -0.24 13.95
CA ALA A 130 6.39 0.91 13.44
C ALA A 130 5.06 1.18 14.17
N GLY A 131 4.76 0.46 15.26
CA GLY A 131 3.52 0.61 16.03
C GLY A 131 2.26 0.16 15.27
N ARG A 132 2.41 -0.71 14.28
CA ARG A 132 1.27 -1.21 13.50
C ARG A 132 0.57 -2.36 14.22
N PRO A 133 -0.77 -2.41 14.24
CA PRO A 133 -1.50 -3.50 14.84
C PRO A 133 -1.26 -4.81 14.07
N ILE A 134 -1.08 -5.88 14.83
CA ILE A 134 -0.90 -7.23 14.30
C ILE A 134 -2.00 -8.10 14.87
N TYR A 135 -2.77 -8.70 13.99
CA TYR A 135 -3.88 -9.57 14.31
C TYR A 135 -3.55 -11.00 13.91
N GLU A 136 -4.06 -11.95 14.63
CA GLU A 136 -3.98 -13.36 14.26
C GLU A 136 -5.33 -13.85 13.78
N LEU A 137 -5.34 -14.57 12.67
CA LEU A 137 -6.55 -15.23 12.19
C LEU A 137 -6.82 -16.42 13.10
N ALA A 138 -7.96 -16.43 13.79
CA ALA A 138 -8.35 -17.55 14.62
C ALA A 138 -8.38 -18.86 13.79
N GLN A 139 -7.78 -19.89 14.31
CA GLN A 139 -7.90 -21.24 13.74
C GLN A 139 -9.33 -21.72 14.03
N THR A 140 -10.23 -21.51 13.07
CA THR A 140 -11.60 -22.07 13.07
C THR A 140 -11.70 -23.18 12.04
#